data_281cfb3b0a7f925ca390b29bde0e4afc
#
_entry.id   281cfb3b0a7f925ca390b29bde0e4afc
#
_cell.length_a   1.000
_cell.length_b   1.000
_cell.length_c   1.000
_cell.angle_alpha   90.00
_cell.angle_beta   90.00
_cell.angle_gamma   90.00
#
_symmetry.space_group_name_H-M   'P 1'
#
loop_
_entity.id
_entity.type
_entity.pdbx_description
1 polymer ?
#
loop_
_entity_poly.entity_id
_entity_poly.type
_entity_poly.pdbx_seq_one_letter_code
_entity_poly.pdbx_strand_id
1 'polypeptide(L)'
;MQPCPIKPTDHLLPHSGRMVLLDEVLSYDDTSLHAVCTVRPDCILLPPDSPDALPGWQGMEIMAQGVGAWAGVQALDAGRPVQLGFLLGTRKLEFGVPAIPVGTVMDVKAVLSWLDNANNMGVFDCTLAVRTPPAGREAELPAGTLLLSGALNVFSPPNREALDAILGR
;
A
#
# COMPACT_ATOMS: atom_id res chain seq x y z
N MET A 1 -1.15 -8.61 -19.02
CA MET A 1 -1.34 -8.89 -17.57
C MET A 1 -0.26 -9.82 -17.09
N GLN A 2 0.39 -9.50 -15.99
CA GLN A 2 1.38 -10.37 -15.38
C GLN A 2 0.70 -11.51 -14.61
N PRO A 3 1.28 -12.73 -14.58
CA PRO A 3 0.71 -13.84 -13.82
C PRO A 3 0.78 -13.56 -12.31
N CYS A 4 -0.34 -13.77 -11.61
CA CYS A 4 -0.41 -13.69 -10.15
C CYS A 4 -0.30 -15.08 -9.51
N PRO A 5 0.24 -15.19 -8.29
CA PRO A 5 0.74 -14.08 -7.47
C PRO A 5 2.08 -13.52 -7.97
N ILE A 6 2.28 -12.19 -7.78
CA ILE A 6 3.55 -11.51 -8.11
C ILE A 6 4.39 -11.41 -6.85
N LYS A 7 5.57 -12.00 -6.90
CA LYS A 7 6.55 -11.98 -5.82
C LYS A 7 7.96 -12.16 -6.42
N PRO A 8 8.94 -11.34 -6.04
CA PRO A 8 8.87 -10.18 -5.13
C PRO A 8 8.12 -9.00 -5.75
N THR A 9 7.77 -8.00 -4.92
CA THR A 9 7.01 -6.81 -5.33
C THR A 9 7.86 -5.57 -5.60
N ASP A 10 9.17 -5.66 -5.36
CA ASP A 10 10.11 -4.54 -5.47
C ASP A 10 10.16 -3.89 -6.86
N HIS A 11 9.94 -4.67 -7.93
CA HIS A 11 9.89 -4.17 -9.30
C HIS A 11 8.60 -3.43 -9.65
N LEU A 12 7.57 -3.49 -8.78
CA LEU A 12 6.28 -2.80 -8.95
C LEU A 12 6.28 -1.40 -8.32
N LEU A 13 7.27 -1.10 -7.50
CA LEU A 13 7.33 0.10 -6.68
C LEU A 13 8.58 0.92 -6.98
N PRO A 14 8.54 2.25 -6.83
CA PRO A 14 9.74 3.07 -6.87
C PRO A 14 10.61 2.89 -5.60
N HIS A 15 10.10 2.20 -4.60
CA HIS A 15 10.78 1.88 -3.34
C HIS A 15 11.80 0.75 -3.53
N SER A 16 12.77 0.66 -2.62
CA SER A 16 13.77 -0.41 -2.63
C SER A 16 14.13 -0.89 -1.23
N GLY A 17 14.63 -2.14 -1.16
CA GLY A 17 15.09 -2.74 0.08
C GLY A 17 13.99 -2.79 1.15
N ARG A 18 14.31 -2.39 2.37
CA ARG A 18 13.38 -2.42 3.52
C ARG A 18 12.21 -1.45 3.42
N MET A 19 12.24 -0.52 2.46
CA MET A 19 11.12 0.36 2.17
C MET A 19 9.99 -0.34 1.40
N VAL A 20 10.23 -1.51 0.83
CA VAL A 20 9.19 -2.33 0.19
C VAL A 20 8.47 -3.11 1.27
N LEU A 21 7.22 -2.75 1.54
CA LEU A 21 6.42 -3.30 2.64
C LEU A 21 5.51 -4.44 2.20
N LEU A 22 5.11 -4.48 0.93
CA LEU A 22 4.25 -5.52 0.39
C LEU A 22 5.03 -6.82 0.16
N ASP A 23 4.47 -7.94 0.61
CA ASP A 23 5.07 -9.27 0.44
C ASP A 23 4.80 -9.83 -0.95
N GLU A 24 3.55 -9.75 -1.40
CA GLU A 24 3.10 -10.25 -2.69
C GLU A 24 1.82 -9.57 -3.16
N VAL A 25 1.60 -9.52 -4.47
CA VAL A 25 0.33 -9.13 -5.08
C VAL A 25 -0.41 -10.42 -5.47
N LEU A 26 -1.57 -10.65 -4.85
CA LEU A 26 -2.38 -11.86 -5.07
C LEU A 26 -3.19 -11.76 -6.36
N SER A 27 -3.73 -10.58 -6.64
CA SER A 27 -4.53 -10.32 -7.84
C SER A 27 -4.62 -8.82 -8.11
N TYR A 28 -4.88 -8.47 -9.36
CA TYR A 28 -5.20 -7.11 -9.79
C TYR A 28 -6.05 -7.12 -11.06
N ASP A 29 -6.70 -6.00 -11.31
CA ASP A 29 -7.41 -5.70 -12.54
C ASP A 29 -7.26 -4.21 -12.90
N ASP A 30 -8.05 -3.72 -13.87
CA ASP A 30 -7.98 -2.32 -14.32
C ASP A 30 -8.36 -1.30 -13.24
N THR A 31 -9.01 -1.73 -12.16
CA THR A 31 -9.57 -0.86 -11.11
C THR A 31 -9.17 -1.25 -9.70
N SER A 32 -8.57 -2.40 -9.50
CA SER A 32 -8.29 -2.89 -8.15
C SER A 32 -6.97 -3.66 -8.03
N LEU A 33 -6.47 -3.74 -6.80
CA LEU A 33 -5.34 -4.58 -6.42
C LEU A 33 -5.59 -5.18 -5.04
N HIS A 34 -5.22 -6.45 -4.89
CA HIS A 34 -5.17 -7.16 -3.63
C HIS A 34 -3.76 -7.69 -3.40
N ALA A 35 -3.14 -7.24 -2.31
CA ALA A 35 -1.80 -7.63 -1.91
C ALA A 35 -1.78 -8.13 -0.46
N VAL A 36 -0.64 -8.65 -0.04
CA VAL A 36 -0.37 -9.09 1.34
C VAL A 36 0.82 -8.33 1.89
N CYS A 37 0.74 -7.96 3.16
CA CYS A 37 1.82 -7.37 3.92
C CYS A 37 1.89 -8.00 5.32
N THR A 38 3.09 -8.34 5.77
CA THR A 38 3.35 -8.84 7.12
C THR A 38 4.05 -7.78 7.95
N VAL A 39 3.54 -7.49 9.15
CA VAL A 39 4.25 -6.65 10.12
C VAL A 39 5.41 -7.46 10.71
N ARG A 40 6.59 -7.33 10.12
CA ARG A 40 7.80 -8.05 10.57
C ARG A 40 8.49 -7.32 11.73
N PRO A 41 9.26 -8.02 12.58
CA PRO A 41 10.01 -7.39 13.69
C PRO A 41 11.04 -6.34 13.24
N ASP A 42 11.50 -6.42 12.00
CA ASP A 42 12.45 -5.48 11.41
C ASP A 42 11.79 -4.42 10.51
N CYS A 43 10.44 -4.31 10.56
CA CYS A 43 9.71 -3.31 9.80
C CYS A 43 10.17 -1.91 10.16
N ILE A 44 10.56 -1.12 9.15
CA ILE A 44 11.12 0.22 9.34
C ILE A 44 10.12 1.24 9.91
N LEU A 45 8.82 0.91 9.87
CA LEU A 45 7.75 1.73 10.40
C LEU A 45 7.51 1.51 11.90
N LEU A 46 8.15 0.52 12.52
CA LEU A 46 8.01 0.29 13.96
C LEU A 46 8.71 1.40 14.75
N PRO A 47 8.04 1.99 15.76
CA PRO A 47 8.67 2.97 16.62
C PRO A 47 9.78 2.32 17.45
N PRO A 48 10.94 2.99 17.65
CA PRO A 48 12.03 2.44 18.46
C PRO A 48 11.66 2.17 19.92
N ASP A 49 10.73 2.96 20.46
CA ASP A 49 10.22 2.87 21.84
C ASP A 49 9.01 1.94 22.00
N SER A 50 8.47 1.43 20.90
CA SER A 50 7.35 0.48 20.88
C SER A 50 7.51 -0.51 19.71
N PRO A 51 8.52 -1.39 19.75
CA PRO A 51 8.87 -2.24 18.60
C PRO A 51 7.93 -3.41 18.37
N ASP A 52 6.96 -3.63 19.28
CA ASP A 52 6.07 -4.81 19.25
C ASP A 52 4.79 -4.58 18.43
N ALA A 53 4.50 -3.34 18.07
CA ALA A 53 3.31 -3.01 17.30
C ALA A 53 3.49 -1.78 16.41
N LEU A 54 2.95 -1.86 15.21
CA LEU A 54 2.87 -0.76 14.27
C LEU A 54 1.72 0.18 14.67
N PRO A 55 1.94 1.48 14.90
CA PRO A 55 0.86 2.43 15.09
C PRO A 55 -0.13 2.37 13.95
N GLY A 56 -1.44 2.35 14.24
CA GLY A 56 -2.48 2.16 13.22
C GLY A 56 -2.40 3.16 12.06
N TRP A 57 -2.04 4.42 12.35
CA TRP A 57 -1.89 5.46 11.33
C TRP A 57 -0.75 5.19 10.32
N GLN A 58 0.27 4.44 10.69
CA GLN A 58 1.35 4.04 9.78
C GLN A 58 0.89 3.02 8.72
N GLY A 59 -0.24 2.37 8.93
CA GLY A 59 -0.88 1.53 7.91
C GLY A 59 -1.24 2.30 6.63
N MET A 60 -1.32 3.64 6.72
CA MET A 60 -1.54 4.49 5.54
C MET A 60 -0.41 4.35 4.51
N GLU A 61 0.85 4.20 4.94
CA GLU A 61 1.98 3.94 4.03
C GLU A 61 1.81 2.59 3.31
N ILE A 62 1.35 1.56 4.02
CA ILE A 62 1.09 0.24 3.43
C ILE A 62 -0.02 0.32 2.39
N MET A 63 -1.12 1.04 2.68
CA MET A 63 -2.18 1.30 1.70
C MET A 63 -1.68 2.07 0.49
N ALA A 64 -0.84 3.10 0.70
CA ALA A 64 -0.25 3.89 -0.38
C ALA A 64 0.65 3.03 -1.28
N GLN A 65 1.42 2.09 -0.72
CA GLN A 65 2.18 1.13 -1.51
C GLN A 65 1.27 0.16 -2.29
N GLY A 66 0.10 -0.20 -1.77
CA GLY A 66 -0.93 -0.93 -2.52
C GLY A 66 -1.36 -0.18 -3.78
N VAL A 67 -1.62 1.12 -3.66
CA VAL A 67 -1.93 2.00 -4.82
C VAL A 67 -0.73 2.10 -5.77
N GLY A 68 0.48 2.28 -5.22
CA GLY A 68 1.71 2.31 -6.00
C GLY A 68 1.95 1.03 -6.80
N ALA A 69 1.73 -0.14 -6.18
CA ALA A 69 1.84 -1.44 -6.84
C ALA A 69 0.79 -1.62 -7.95
N TRP A 70 -0.45 -1.14 -7.74
CA TRP A 70 -1.46 -1.11 -8.79
C TRP A 70 -0.99 -0.26 -9.99
N ALA A 71 -0.50 0.95 -9.74
CA ALA A 71 0.03 1.81 -10.80
C ALA A 71 1.25 1.16 -11.51
N GLY A 72 2.10 0.47 -10.75
CA GLY A 72 3.25 -0.28 -11.26
C GLY A 72 2.87 -1.40 -12.21
N VAL A 73 1.93 -2.27 -11.83
CA VAL A 73 1.47 -3.36 -12.71
C VAL A 73 0.80 -2.82 -13.97
N GLN A 74 -0.02 -1.76 -13.86
CA GLN A 74 -0.63 -1.11 -15.03
C GLN A 74 0.43 -0.53 -15.98
N ALA A 75 1.48 0.09 -15.45
CA ALA A 75 2.58 0.61 -16.25
C ALA A 75 3.32 -0.52 -16.98
N LEU A 76 3.69 -1.59 -16.26
CA LEU A 76 4.42 -2.72 -16.83
C LEU A 76 3.60 -3.49 -17.87
N ASP A 77 2.30 -3.68 -17.63
CA ASP A 77 1.39 -4.30 -18.60
C ASP A 77 1.26 -3.46 -19.89
N ALA A 78 1.40 -2.14 -19.77
CA ALA A 78 1.44 -1.22 -20.92
C ALA A 78 2.84 -1.02 -21.53
N GLY A 79 3.85 -1.80 -21.09
CA GLY A 79 5.24 -1.68 -21.57
C GLY A 79 5.92 -0.38 -21.13
N ARG A 80 5.46 0.26 -20.07
CA ARG A 80 6.00 1.53 -19.54
C ARG A 80 6.78 1.28 -18.24
N PRO A 81 7.77 2.13 -17.92
CA PRO A 81 8.47 2.03 -16.64
C PRO A 81 7.56 2.41 -15.47
N VAL A 82 7.82 1.82 -14.32
CA VAL A 82 7.20 2.21 -13.05
C VAL A 82 7.63 3.64 -12.71
N GLN A 83 6.67 4.47 -12.33
CA GLN A 83 6.89 5.88 -12.02
C GLN A 83 6.67 6.16 -10.53
N LEU A 84 7.30 7.23 -10.04
CA LEU A 84 7.05 7.74 -8.70
C LEU A 84 5.67 8.40 -8.65
N GLY A 85 4.88 8.02 -7.65
CA GLY A 85 3.64 8.69 -7.29
C GLY A 85 3.75 9.36 -5.92
N PHE A 86 2.84 10.29 -5.65
CA PHE A 86 2.77 11.03 -4.39
C PHE A 86 1.41 10.85 -3.73
N LEU A 87 1.42 10.54 -2.45
CA LEU A 87 0.24 10.62 -1.61
C LEU A 87 0.01 12.10 -1.26
N LEU A 88 -1.09 12.67 -1.76
CA LEU A 88 -1.47 14.06 -1.49
C LEU A 88 -2.21 14.21 -0.17
N GLY A 89 -2.89 13.16 0.28
CA GLY A 89 -3.67 13.17 1.50
C GLY A 89 -4.71 12.06 1.52
N THR A 90 -5.48 12.03 2.60
CA THR A 90 -6.53 11.03 2.80
C THR A 90 -7.84 11.69 3.25
N ARG A 91 -8.94 11.02 2.94
CA ARG A 91 -10.27 11.35 3.44
C ARG A 91 -10.88 10.13 4.10
N LYS A 92 -11.75 10.34 5.09
CA LYS A 92 -12.48 9.27 5.78
C LYS A 92 -11.56 8.17 6.32
N LEU A 93 -10.43 8.57 6.92
CA LEU A 93 -9.53 7.62 7.54
C LEU A 93 -10.17 7.09 8.82
N GLU A 94 -10.44 5.78 8.86
CA GLU A 94 -11.07 5.09 9.98
C GLU A 94 -10.13 4.04 10.54
N PHE A 95 -9.87 4.12 11.84
CA PHE A 95 -9.00 3.22 12.57
C PHE A 95 -9.83 2.14 13.26
N GLY A 96 -9.66 0.89 12.85
CA GLY A 96 -10.27 -0.27 13.54
C GLY A 96 -9.51 -0.65 14.80
N VAL A 97 -8.20 -0.38 14.84
CA VAL A 97 -7.33 -0.64 15.99
C VAL A 97 -6.32 0.50 16.18
N PRO A 98 -5.89 0.79 17.41
CA PRO A 98 -4.88 1.82 17.68
C PRO A 98 -3.48 1.41 17.20
N ALA A 99 -3.17 0.12 17.23
CA ALA A 99 -1.88 -0.43 16.81
C ALA A 99 -2.06 -1.85 16.25
N ILE A 100 -1.19 -2.22 15.31
CA ILE A 100 -1.18 -3.52 14.63
C ILE A 100 0.02 -4.30 15.14
N PRO A 101 -0.18 -5.42 15.85
CA PRO A 101 0.92 -6.18 16.43
C PRO A 101 1.88 -6.77 15.38
N VAL A 102 3.15 -6.87 15.74
CA VAL A 102 4.13 -7.64 14.97
C VAL A 102 3.65 -9.09 14.82
N GLY A 103 3.88 -9.66 13.63
CA GLY A 103 3.39 -11.00 13.27
C GLY A 103 2.02 -11.00 12.60
N THR A 104 1.29 -9.86 12.58
CA THR A 104 0.03 -9.75 11.83
C THR A 104 0.32 -9.81 10.32
N VAL A 105 -0.36 -10.72 9.62
CA VAL A 105 -0.42 -10.74 8.16
C VAL A 105 -1.70 -10.03 7.74
N MET A 106 -1.59 -9.08 6.82
CA MET A 106 -2.70 -8.22 6.40
C MET A 106 -3.03 -8.42 4.92
N ASP A 107 -4.33 -8.41 4.62
CA ASP A 107 -4.82 -8.12 3.29
C ASP A 107 -4.77 -6.61 3.05
N VAL A 108 -4.16 -6.23 1.94
CA VAL A 108 -4.07 -4.84 1.47
C VAL A 108 -4.90 -4.73 0.21
N LYS A 109 -5.97 -3.95 0.25
CA LYS A 109 -6.83 -3.73 -0.93
C LYS A 109 -6.85 -2.27 -1.29
N ALA A 110 -6.70 -1.99 -2.58
CA ALA A 110 -6.84 -0.68 -3.18
C ALA A 110 -7.84 -0.78 -4.33
N VAL A 111 -8.87 0.06 -4.32
CA VAL A 111 -9.91 0.11 -5.35
C VAL A 111 -10.00 1.52 -5.88
N LEU A 112 -9.79 1.69 -7.18
CA LEU A 112 -9.91 2.97 -7.86
C LEU A 112 -11.36 3.44 -7.83
N SER A 113 -11.62 4.57 -7.17
CA SER A 113 -12.94 5.20 -7.10
C SER A 113 -13.11 6.40 -8.03
N TRP A 114 -12.00 7.07 -8.36
CA TRP A 114 -12.00 8.19 -9.30
C TRP A 114 -10.63 8.39 -9.94
N LEU A 115 -10.61 8.75 -11.23
CA LEU A 115 -9.39 9.01 -11.99
C LEU A 115 -9.56 10.25 -12.85
N ASP A 116 -8.61 11.18 -12.76
CA ASP A 116 -8.46 12.34 -13.65
C ASP A 116 -7.14 12.22 -14.42
N ASN A 117 -7.25 11.69 -15.62
CA ASN A 117 -6.09 11.54 -16.51
C ASN A 117 -5.51 12.88 -16.97
N ALA A 118 -6.31 13.94 -17.02
CA ALA A 118 -5.84 15.27 -17.47
C ALA A 118 -4.90 15.89 -16.44
N ASN A 119 -5.17 15.68 -15.16
CA ASN A 119 -4.37 16.19 -14.04
C ASN A 119 -3.49 15.12 -13.37
N ASN A 120 -3.49 13.89 -13.89
CA ASN A 120 -2.74 12.75 -13.33
C ASN A 120 -3.05 12.49 -11.85
N MET A 121 -4.30 12.64 -11.45
CA MET A 121 -4.78 12.44 -10.09
C MET A 121 -5.72 11.24 -10.00
N GLY A 122 -5.67 10.55 -8.89
CA GLY A 122 -6.57 9.44 -8.59
C GLY A 122 -7.03 9.43 -7.13
N VAL A 123 -8.18 8.81 -6.90
CA VAL A 123 -8.69 8.51 -5.56
C VAL A 123 -8.92 7.02 -5.47
N PHE A 124 -8.38 6.42 -4.42
CA PHE A 124 -8.50 4.99 -4.16
C PHE A 124 -9.14 4.75 -2.80
N ASP A 125 -10.16 3.93 -2.76
CA ASP A 125 -10.68 3.39 -1.50
C ASP A 125 -9.80 2.21 -1.09
N CYS A 126 -9.13 2.37 0.06
CA CYS A 126 -8.15 1.41 0.54
C CYS A 126 -8.55 0.82 1.88
N THR A 127 -8.20 -0.45 2.07
CA THR A 127 -8.42 -1.16 3.34
C THR A 127 -7.22 -2.02 3.71
N LEU A 128 -6.96 -2.11 5.02
CA LEU A 128 -6.13 -3.13 5.65
C LEU A 128 -7.03 -3.98 6.54
N ALA A 129 -6.98 -5.29 6.39
CA ALA A 129 -7.70 -6.23 7.23
C ALA A 129 -6.78 -7.38 7.64
N VAL A 130 -7.05 -7.98 8.79
CA VAL A 130 -6.30 -9.15 9.26
C VAL A 130 -6.56 -10.33 8.33
N ARG A 131 -5.51 -10.83 7.70
CA ARG A 131 -5.51 -12.09 6.96
C ARG A 131 -5.19 -13.27 7.88
N THR A 132 -4.09 -13.13 8.63
CA THR A 132 -3.67 -14.10 9.65
C THR A 132 -3.29 -13.33 10.90
N PRO A 133 -3.93 -13.60 12.04
CA PRO A 133 -3.57 -12.98 13.30
C PRO A 133 -2.17 -13.42 13.76
N PRO A 134 -1.49 -12.62 14.59
CA PRO A 134 -0.27 -13.08 15.23
C PRO A 134 -0.56 -14.21 16.20
N ALA A 135 0.38 -15.15 16.34
CA ALA A 135 0.21 -16.32 17.17
C ALA A 135 -0.18 -15.95 18.62
N GLY A 136 -1.22 -16.61 19.14
CA GLY A 136 -1.73 -16.40 20.49
C GLY A 136 -2.64 -15.18 20.66
N ARG A 137 -2.96 -14.46 19.59
CA ARG A 137 -3.85 -13.29 19.62
C ARG A 137 -5.08 -13.45 18.71
N GLU A 138 -5.40 -14.65 18.31
CA GLU A 138 -6.50 -14.97 17.39
C GLU A 138 -7.87 -14.53 17.92
N ALA A 139 -8.06 -14.57 19.25
CA ALA A 139 -9.30 -14.12 19.89
C ALA A 139 -9.44 -12.59 19.94
N GLU A 140 -8.31 -11.86 20.06
CA GLU A 140 -8.28 -10.41 20.16
C GLU A 140 -8.34 -9.76 18.76
N LEU A 141 -7.72 -10.41 17.79
CA LEU A 141 -7.54 -9.89 16.43
C LEU A 141 -7.87 -10.96 15.39
N PRO A 142 -9.14 -11.42 15.31
CA PRO A 142 -9.51 -12.48 14.38
C PRO A 142 -9.31 -12.10 12.91
N ALA A 143 -9.14 -13.10 12.05
CA ALA A 143 -9.08 -12.90 10.61
C ALA A 143 -10.33 -12.15 10.11
N GLY A 144 -10.13 -11.23 9.17
CA GLY A 144 -11.18 -10.35 8.65
C GLY A 144 -11.40 -9.07 9.47
N THR A 145 -10.76 -8.90 10.63
CA THR A 145 -10.84 -7.64 11.39
C THR A 145 -10.30 -6.49 10.56
N LEU A 146 -11.11 -5.44 10.37
CA LEU A 146 -10.69 -4.21 9.71
C LEU A 146 -9.70 -3.46 10.62
N LEU A 147 -8.51 -3.20 10.11
CA LEU A 147 -7.45 -2.49 10.82
C LEU A 147 -7.43 -1.01 10.51
N LEU A 148 -7.59 -0.68 9.23
CA LEU A 148 -7.58 0.68 8.71
C LEU A 148 -8.36 0.73 7.42
N SER A 149 -9.11 1.81 7.19
CA SER A 149 -9.70 2.13 5.90
C SER A 149 -9.63 3.63 5.62
N GLY A 150 -9.65 4.00 4.34
CA GLY A 150 -9.67 5.40 3.95
C GLY A 150 -9.59 5.60 2.45
N ALA A 151 -9.94 6.80 2.01
CA ALA A 151 -9.79 7.22 0.63
C ALA A 151 -8.47 7.97 0.47
N LEU A 152 -7.56 7.44 -0.33
CA LEU A 152 -6.25 8.04 -0.62
C LEU A 152 -6.31 8.86 -1.91
N ASN A 153 -5.89 10.13 -1.83
CA ASN A 153 -5.71 10.98 -2.99
C ASN A 153 -4.25 10.91 -3.43
N VAL A 154 -4.03 10.52 -4.67
CA VAL A 154 -2.69 10.33 -5.23
C VAL A 154 -2.49 11.17 -6.49
N PHE A 155 -1.24 11.51 -6.75
CA PHE A 155 -0.80 12.22 -7.95
C PHE A 155 0.39 11.48 -8.55
N SER A 156 0.40 11.31 -9.87
CA SER A 156 1.52 10.72 -10.60
C SER A 156 2.04 11.74 -11.62
N PRO A 157 3.29 12.24 -11.52
CA PRO A 157 3.84 13.16 -12.49
C PRO A 157 3.78 12.57 -13.91
N PRO A 158 3.38 13.34 -14.93
CA PRO A 158 3.19 12.83 -16.29
C PRO A 158 4.50 12.39 -16.95
N ASN A 159 5.63 12.97 -16.53
CA ASN A 159 6.95 12.69 -17.07
C ASN A 159 8.05 13.07 -16.08
N ARG A 160 9.31 12.77 -16.44
CA ARG A 160 10.46 13.04 -15.60
C ARG A 160 10.71 14.52 -15.36
N GLU A 161 10.45 15.37 -16.35
CA GLU A 161 10.62 16.83 -16.24
C GLU A 161 9.68 17.40 -15.17
N ALA A 162 8.40 16.99 -15.17
CA ALA A 162 7.44 17.37 -14.13
C ALA A 162 7.86 16.86 -12.76
N LEU A 163 8.41 15.64 -12.66
CA LEU A 163 8.93 15.08 -11.42
C LEU A 163 10.13 15.89 -10.92
N ASP A 164 11.10 16.19 -11.78
CA ASP A 164 12.32 16.95 -11.43
C ASP A 164 11.94 18.37 -10.99
N ALA A 165 10.96 19.01 -11.63
CA ALA A 165 10.42 20.31 -11.19
C ALA A 165 9.82 20.28 -9.79
N ILE A 166 9.09 19.20 -9.44
CA ILE A 166 8.53 19.01 -8.09
C ILE A 166 9.64 18.79 -7.06
N LEU A 167 10.68 18.05 -7.42
CA LEU A 167 11.80 17.73 -6.54
C LEU A 167 12.86 18.84 -6.45
N GLY A 168 12.70 19.93 -7.21
CA GLY A 168 13.63 21.05 -7.24
C GLY A 168 14.99 20.72 -7.91
N ARG A 169 14.99 19.86 -8.90
CA ARG A 169 16.16 19.36 -9.63
C ARG A 169 16.17 19.88 -11.05
#